data_ebb440c4c553825c150ae469e9a253bd
#
_entry.id   ebb440c4c553825c150ae469e9a253bd
#
_cell.length_a   1.000
_cell.length_b   1.000
_cell.length_c   1.000
_cell.angle_alpha   90.00
_cell.angle_beta   90.00
_cell.angle_gamma   90.00
#
_symmetry.space_group_name_H-M   'P 1'
#
loop_
_entity.id
_entity.type
_entity.pdbx_description
1 polymer ?
#
loop_
_entity_poly.entity_id
_entity_poly.type
_entity_poly.pdbx_seq_one_letter_code
_entity_poly.pdbx_strand_id
1 'polypeptide(L)'
;MNTFKRIAGLTAIALFLGTSVFAQKKVAVVTFYADKHIDFSELGSGAGLVAAIGSLSEDENFNLQPVLDNFHETFFKEYASQFPFELMAEEDVINNADYQAYDSRHGESNDEDRNRFFQRYLTYEGYKPMADNVLLKKNSNELAMLDIFKDVDGVMFVNLEYAFVKKTVPFTAGIQAYVSVRLYNKEGKKVFKIRKAANSKKSVGIVAGIPIMSPDKLLPLFENATAEVIEDLNKKLKKIAAKSAKKL
;
A
#
# COMPACT_ATOMS: atom_id res chain seq x y z
N MET A 1 -57.98 48.09 -38.91
CA MET A 1 -57.17 48.31 -37.73
C MET A 1 -56.85 46.93 -37.16
N ASN A 2 -55.77 46.31 -37.62
CA ASN A 2 -55.48 44.91 -37.37
C ASN A 2 -54.29 44.79 -36.43
N THR A 3 -54.58 44.31 -35.23
CA THR A 3 -53.57 43.99 -34.22
C THR A 3 -53.04 42.60 -34.43
N PHE A 4 -51.86 42.46 -35.06
CA PHE A 4 -51.15 41.23 -35.14
C PHE A 4 -50.62 40.79 -33.79
N LYS A 5 -51.23 39.77 -33.21
CA LYS A 5 -50.69 39.08 -32.05
C LYS A 5 -49.55 38.15 -32.53
N ARG A 6 -48.33 38.54 -32.31
CA ARG A 6 -47.15 37.68 -32.47
C ARG A 6 -47.09 36.74 -31.25
N ILE A 7 -47.44 35.50 -31.48
CA ILE A 7 -47.16 34.41 -30.55
C ILE A 7 -45.68 34.05 -30.71
N ALA A 8 -44.88 34.51 -29.77
CA ALA A 8 -43.50 34.05 -29.67
C ALA A 8 -43.51 32.68 -28.99
N GLY A 9 -43.38 31.64 -29.84
CA GLY A 9 -43.15 30.28 -29.33
C GLY A 9 -41.78 30.21 -28.66
N LEU A 10 -41.78 30.20 -27.32
CA LEU A 10 -40.62 29.83 -26.56
C LEU A 10 -40.38 28.30 -26.71
N THR A 11 -39.58 27.96 -27.67
CA THR A 11 -39.03 26.59 -27.75
C THR A 11 -37.97 26.49 -26.64
N ALA A 12 -38.38 26.01 -25.48
CA ALA A 12 -37.46 25.60 -24.44
C ALA A 12 -36.69 24.37 -24.97
N ILE A 13 -35.54 24.64 -25.58
CA ILE A 13 -34.54 23.60 -25.84
C ILE A 13 -34.00 23.24 -24.43
N ALA A 14 -34.63 22.22 -23.83
CA ALA A 14 -34.02 21.51 -22.73
C ALA A 14 -32.75 20.85 -23.26
N LEU A 15 -31.65 21.55 -23.17
CA LEU A 15 -30.31 20.96 -23.25
C LEU A 15 -30.20 19.97 -22.06
N PHE A 16 -30.66 18.76 -22.28
CA PHE A 16 -30.19 17.62 -21.55
C PHE A 16 -28.70 17.53 -21.85
N LEU A 17 -27.91 18.29 -21.10
CA LEU A 17 -26.53 17.95 -20.85
C LEU A 17 -26.58 16.59 -20.15
N GLY A 18 -26.64 15.55 -20.97
CA GLY A 18 -26.34 14.21 -20.55
C GLY A 18 -24.90 14.23 -20.01
N THR A 19 -24.74 14.65 -18.78
CA THR A 19 -23.59 14.22 -18.01
C THR A 19 -23.72 12.70 -18.02
N SER A 20 -23.00 12.06 -18.91
CA SER A 20 -22.70 10.65 -18.75
C SER A 20 -22.11 10.55 -17.35
N VAL A 21 -22.95 10.20 -16.39
CA VAL A 21 -22.50 9.73 -15.10
C VAL A 21 -21.82 8.42 -15.44
N PHE A 22 -20.57 8.50 -15.89
CA PHE A 22 -19.71 7.34 -15.86
C PHE A 22 -19.70 6.94 -14.39
N ALA A 23 -20.36 5.83 -14.08
CA ALA A 23 -20.30 5.30 -12.73
C ALA A 23 -18.83 5.31 -12.32
N GLN A 24 -18.52 6.08 -11.28
CA GLN A 24 -17.16 6.23 -10.84
C GLN A 24 -16.64 4.84 -10.50
N LYS A 25 -15.54 4.44 -11.11
CA LYS A 25 -14.95 3.13 -10.87
C LYS A 25 -14.66 2.97 -9.38
N LYS A 26 -14.97 1.80 -8.82
CA LYS A 26 -14.82 1.49 -7.40
C LYS A 26 -13.70 0.48 -7.19
N VAL A 27 -12.85 0.70 -6.20
CA VAL A 27 -11.69 -0.14 -5.89
C VAL A 27 -11.67 -0.46 -4.40
N ALA A 28 -11.50 -1.74 -4.05
CA ALA A 28 -11.30 -2.17 -2.67
C ALA A 28 -9.80 -2.21 -2.34
N VAL A 29 -9.38 -1.57 -1.25
CA VAL A 29 -8.06 -1.79 -0.66
C VAL A 29 -8.16 -3.05 0.19
N VAL A 30 -7.51 -4.14 -0.23
CA VAL A 30 -7.70 -5.46 0.37
C VAL A 30 -6.55 -5.90 1.28
N THR A 31 -5.47 -5.13 1.34
CA THR A 31 -4.39 -5.36 2.31
C THR A 31 -3.65 -4.08 2.58
N PHE A 32 -3.29 -3.88 3.84
CA PHE A 32 -2.53 -2.73 4.31
C PHE A 32 -1.61 -3.17 5.44
N TYR A 33 -0.30 -3.29 5.16
CA TYR A 33 0.65 -3.83 6.14
C TYR A 33 2.06 -3.27 5.98
N ALA A 34 2.87 -3.43 7.03
CA ALA A 34 4.32 -3.27 7.00
C ALA A 34 5.00 -4.64 7.17
N ASP A 35 6.00 -4.92 6.36
CA ASP A 35 6.87 -6.08 6.55
C ASP A 35 7.90 -5.75 7.64
N LYS A 36 7.88 -6.51 8.75
CA LYS A 36 8.84 -6.36 9.84
C LYS A 36 10.23 -6.93 9.50
N HIS A 37 10.31 -7.73 8.43
CA HIS A 37 11.59 -8.21 7.95
C HIS A 37 12.34 -7.05 7.26
N ILE A 38 13.50 -6.72 7.80
CA ILE A 38 14.35 -5.65 7.28
C ILE A 38 15.42 -6.29 6.38
N ASP A 39 15.43 -5.95 5.09
CA ASP A 39 16.49 -6.39 4.18
C ASP A 39 17.82 -5.73 4.60
N PHE A 40 18.88 -6.50 4.63
CA PHE A 40 20.22 -6.06 5.01
C PHE A 40 21.29 -6.47 3.99
N SER A 41 20.89 -6.84 2.81
CA SER A 41 21.77 -7.35 1.75
C SER A 41 22.92 -6.38 1.41
N GLU A 42 22.68 -5.07 1.50
CA GLU A 42 23.73 -4.06 1.29
C GLU A 42 24.80 -4.04 2.38
N LEU A 43 24.49 -4.49 3.59
CA LEU A 43 25.43 -4.50 4.70
C LEU A 43 26.32 -5.75 4.71
N GLY A 44 25.86 -6.83 4.08
CA GLY A 44 26.53 -8.12 4.03
C GLY A 44 25.66 -9.25 4.58
N SER A 45 26.22 -10.45 4.73
CA SER A 45 25.51 -11.68 5.15
C SER A 45 26.14 -12.34 6.38
N GLY A 46 26.84 -11.59 7.23
CA GLY A 46 27.48 -12.13 8.42
C GLY A 46 26.48 -12.67 9.44
N ALA A 47 26.79 -13.81 10.07
CA ALA A 47 25.92 -14.44 11.08
C ALA A 47 25.57 -13.49 12.25
N GLY A 48 26.50 -12.64 12.66
CA GLY A 48 26.26 -11.63 13.70
C GLY A 48 25.20 -10.60 13.30
N LEU A 49 25.18 -10.19 12.03
CA LEU A 49 24.19 -9.25 11.50
C LEU A 49 22.79 -9.91 11.46
N VAL A 50 22.70 -11.16 11.00
CA VAL A 50 21.45 -11.93 11.00
C VAL A 50 20.89 -12.06 12.42
N ALA A 51 21.75 -12.41 13.39
CA ALA A 51 21.34 -12.53 14.79
C ALA A 51 20.88 -11.19 15.37
N ALA A 52 21.58 -10.09 15.09
CA ALA A 52 21.24 -8.76 15.58
C ALA A 52 19.87 -8.28 15.02
N ILE A 53 19.58 -8.55 13.75
CA ILE A 53 18.28 -8.21 13.15
C ILE A 53 17.17 -9.10 13.72
N GLY A 54 17.44 -10.38 13.94
CA GLY A 54 16.50 -11.27 14.64
C GLY A 54 16.13 -10.74 16.02
N SER A 55 17.13 -10.39 16.83
CA SER A 55 16.92 -9.81 18.15
C SER A 55 16.15 -8.48 18.11
N LEU A 56 16.41 -7.63 17.13
CA LEU A 56 15.64 -6.39 16.95
C LEU A 56 14.17 -6.69 16.67
N SER A 57 13.89 -7.66 15.80
CA SER A 57 12.51 -8.00 15.43
C SER A 57 11.70 -8.58 16.59
N GLU A 58 12.38 -9.13 17.59
CA GLU A 58 11.80 -9.70 18.82
C GLU A 58 11.77 -8.70 19.99
N ASP A 59 12.40 -7.53 19.84
CA ASP A 59 12.44 -6.51 20.90
C ASP A 59 11.06 -5.84 21.02
N GLU A 60 10.45 -5.93 22.20
CA GLU A 60 9.14 -5.33 22.50
C GLU A 60 9.10 -3.81 22.31
N ASN A 61 10.26 -3.15 22.41
CA ASN A 61 10.38 -1.72 22.19
C ASN A 61 10.51 -1.37 20.70
N PHE A 62 10.72 -2.35 19.81
CA PHE A 62 10.75 -2.13 18.36
C PHE A 62 9.36 -2.20 17.78
N ASN A 63 8.60 -1.13 17.92
CA ASN A 63 7.21 -1.04 17.48
C ASN A 63 7.07 -0.13 16.24
N LEU A 64 6.73 -0.72 15.10
CA LEU A 64 6.46 -0.02 13.84
C LEU A 64 4.98 0.38 13.67
N GLN A 65 4.10 0.08 14.64
CA GLN A 65 2.68 0.41 14.54
C GLN A 65 2.43 1.91 14.31
N PRO A 66 3.06 2.84 15.05
CA PRO A 66 2.85 4.27 14.81
C PRO A 66 3.25 4.72 13.39
N VAL A 67 4.25 4.06 12.80
CA VAL A 67 4.69 4.35 11.42
C VAL A 67 3.65 3.86 10.42
N LEU A 68 3.09 2.68 10.64
CA LEU A 68 2.02 2.11 9.80
C LEU A 68 0.75 2.95 9.90
N ASP A 69 0.36 3.36 11.11
CA ASP A 69 -0.82 4.17 11.36
C ASP A 69 -0.74 5.54 10.65
N ASN A 70 0.41 6.21 10.74
CA ASN A 70 0.64 7.48 10.05
C ASN A 70 0.59 7.30 8.51
N PHE A 71 1.12 6.20 7.98
CA PHE A 71 1.06 5.91 6.56
C PHE A 71 -0.38 5.63 6.11
N HIS A 72 -1.14 4.87 6.90
CA HIS A 72 -2.54 4.57 6.64
C HIS A 72 -3.37 5.86 6.62
N GLU A 73 -3.24 6.70 7.64
CA GLU A 73 -3.93 7.98 7.71
C GLU A 73 -3.64 8.85 6.48
N THR A 74 -2.38 8.97 6.10
CA THR A 74 -1.98 9.74 4.92
C THR A 74 -2.54 9.12 3.63
N PHE A 75 -2.54 7.80 3.51
CA PHE A 75 -3.05 7.11 2.34
C PHE A 75 -4.55 7.41 2.13
N PHE A 76 -5.37 7.24 3.15
CA PHE A 76 -6.80 7.44 3.03
C PHE A 76 -7.24 8.92 3.03
N LYS A 77 -6.54 9.81 3.74
CA LYS A 77 -6.88 11.23 3.76
C LYS A 77 -6.34 12.02 2.57
N GLU A 78 -5.14 11.71 2.11
CA GLU A 78 -4.49 12.50 1.06
C GLU A 78 -4.46 11.80 -0.29
N TYR A 79 -4.13 10.49 -0.32
CA TYR A 79 -3.93 9.78 -1.59
C TYR A 79 -5.25 9.33 -2.21
N ALA A 80 -6.23 8.94 -1.40
CA ALA A 80 -7.54 8.52 -1.88
C ALA A 80 -8.15 9.56 -2.83
N SER A 81 -8.05 10.84 -2.50
CA SER A 81 -8.58 11.95 -3.30
C SER A 81 -7.84 12.18 -4.64
N GLN A 82 -6.66 11.60 -4.82
CA GLN A 82 -5.86 11.74 -6.04
C GLN A 82 -6.12 10.61 -7.05
N PHE A 83 -6.81 9.55 -6.64
CA PHE A 83 -7.18 8.48 -7.55
C PHE A 83 -8.35 8.90 -8.45
N PRO A 84 -8.36 8.48 -9.72
CA PRO A 84 -9.46 8.72 -10.66
C PRO A 84 -10.63 7.72 -10.48
N PHE A 85 -10.70 7.09 -9.33
CA PHE A 85 -11.71 6.11 -8.92
C PHE A 85 -12.00 6.27 -7.43
N GLU A 86 -13.13 5.77 -6.99
CA GLU A 86 -13.52 5.77 -5.59
C GLU A 86 -12.92 4.56 -4.86
N LEU A 87 -12.43 4.77 -3.65
CA LEU A 87 -12.11 3.65 -2.78
C LEU A 87 -13.40 3.18 -2.08
N MET A 88 -13.59 1.86 -2.05
CA MET A 88 -14.61 1.24 -1.21
C MET A 88 -14.40 1.66 0.25
N ALA A 89 -15.47 1.91 0.98
CA ALA A 89 -15.35 2.23 2.40
C ALA A 89 -14.56 1.12 3.11
N GLU A 90 -13.60 1.51 3.91
CA GLU A 90 -12.69 0.58 4.58
C GLU A 90 -13.46 -0.42 5.45
N GLU A 91 -14.47 0.07 6.15
CA GLU A 91 -15.35 -0.74 6.99
C GLU A 91 -16.08 -1.84 6.19
N ASP A 92 -16.47 -1.57 4.94
CA ASP A 92 -17.10 -2.56 4.06
C ASP A 92 -16.11 -3.66 3.65
N VAL A 93 -14.81 -3.36 3.63
CA VAL A 93 -13.78 -4.36 3.34
C VAL A 93 -13.48 -5.19 4.58
N ILE A 94 -13.10 -4.55 5.68
CA ILE A 94 -12.62 -5.24 6.88
C ILE A 94 -13.73 -6.02 7.62
N ASN A 95 -15.00 -5.59 7.50
CA ASN A 95 -16.15 -6.30 8.11
C ASN A 95 -16.80 -7.33 7.17
N ASN A 96 -16.29 -7.51 5.95
CA ASN A 96 -16.82 -8.54 5.05
C ASN A 96 -16.51 -9.95 5.58
N ALA A 97 -17.52 -10.76 5.77
CA ALA A 97 -17.39 -12.09 6.39
C ALA A 97 -16.51 -13.04 5.53
N ASP A 98 -16.66 -13.02 4.21
CA ASP A 98 -15.87 -13.86 3.30
C ASP A 98 -14.42 -13.42 3.27
N TYR A 99 -14.17 -12.11 3.33
CA TYR A 99 -12.84 -11.56 3.47
C TYR A 99 -12.19 -12.01 4.78
N GLN A 100 -12.90 -11.93 5.90
CA GLN A 100 -12.38 -12.36 7.20
C GLN A 100 -12.16 -13.87 7.28
N ALA A 101 -12.98 -14.67 6.61
CA ALA A 101 -12.80 -16.12 6.53
C ALA A 101 -11.68 -16.56 5.56
N TYR A 102 -11.25 -15.69 4.65
CA TYR A 102 -10.27 -16.03 3.62
C TYR A 102 -8.90 -16.33 4.21
N ASP A 103 -8.28 -17.45 3.82
CA ASP A 103 -6.91 -17.79 4.16
C ASP A 103 -5.93 -17.20 3.13
N SER A 104 -5.28 -16.09 3.50
CA SER A 104 -4.36 -15.35 2.64
C SER A 104 -2.95 -15.97 2.51
N ARG A 105 -2.71 -17.12 3.14
CA ARG A 105 -1.40 -17.79 3.25
C ARG A 105 -1.16 -18.82 2.14
N HIS A 106 -1.55 -18.50 0.93
CA HIS A 106 -1.29 -19.39 -0.20
C HIS A 106 0.19 -19.72 -0.37
N GLY A 107 0.50 -21.01 -0.50
CA GLY A 107 1.84 -21.53 -0.69
C GLY A 107 2.56 -21.89 0.59
N GLU A 108 2.00 -21.61 1.76
CA GLU A 108 2.57 -22.05 3.02
C GLU A 108 2.29 -23.55 3.24
N SER A 109 3.34 -24.33 3.48
CA SER A 109 3.26 -25.80 3.43
C SER A 109 2.88 -26.43 4.77
N ASN A 110 3.05 -25.72 5.88
CA ASN A 110 2.79 -26.23 7.22
C ASN A 110 2.43 -25.11 8.20
N ASP A 111 2.01 -25.48 9.42
CA ASP A 111 1.56 -24.53 10.42
C ASP A 111 2.68 -23.63 10.95
N GLU A 112 3.92 -24.10 10.97
CA GLU A 112 5.05 -23.27 11.39
C GLU A 112 5.34 -22.17 10.38
N ASP A 113 5.34 -22.48 9.07
CA ASP A 113 5.50 -21.50 8.00
C ASP A 113 4.34 -20.49 8.01
N ARG A 114 3.13 -20.99 8.25
CA ARG A 114 1.93 -20.14 8.40
C ARG A 114 2.06 -19.16 9.56
N ASN A 115 2.53 -19.61 10.72
CA ASN A 115 2.74 -18.78 11.89
C ASN A 115 3.84 -17.72 11.64
N ARG A 116 4.95 -18.11 11.02
CA ARG A 116 6.00 -17.16 10.60
C ARG A 116 5.49 -16.12 9.63
N PHE A 117 4.65 -16.50 8.67
CA PHE A 117 4.04 -15.56 7.75
C PHE A 117 3.24 -14.49 8.49
N PHE A 118 2.38 -14.86 9.44
CA PHE A 118 1.62 -13.88 10.20
C PHE A 118 2.47 -13.03 11.14
N GLN A 119 3.48 -13.61 11.78
CA GLN A 119 4.38 -12.87 12.67
C GLN A 119 5.26 -11.86 11.94
N ARG A 120 5.55 -12.11 10.67
CA ARG A 120 6.37 -11.24 9.83
C ARG A 120 5.68 -9.93 9.50
N TYR A 121 4.36 -9.94 9.33
CA TYR A 121 3.63 -8.79 8.85
C TYR A 121 2.88 -8.09 9.98
N LEU A 122 3.09 -6.77 10.06
CA LEU A 122 2.31 -5.88 10.90
C LEU A 122 1.19 -5.31 10.06
N THR A 123 -0.05 -5.73 10.30
CA THR A 123 -1.22 -5.24 9.56
C THR A 123 -1.86 -4.05 10.26
N TYR A 124 -2.40 -3.13 9.48
CA TYR A 124 -3.33 -2.16 10.01
C TYR A 124 -4.62 -2.86 10.44
N GLU A 125 -5.27 -2.32 11.45
CA GLU A 125 -6.42 -2.95 12.12
C GLU A 125 -7.49 -3.44 11.15
N GLY A 126 -7.89 -4.71 11.28
CA GLY A 126 -8.90 -5.37 10.44
C GLY A 126 -8.41 -5.90 9.09
N TYR A 127 -7.26 -5.45 8.60
CA TYR A 127 -6.69 -5.97 7.36
C TYR A 127 -5.98 -7.30 7.55
N LYS A 128 -5.88 -8.04 6.45
CA LYS A 128 -5.09 -9.27 6.37
C LYS A 128 -3.80 -9.04 5.59
N PRO A 129 -2.68 -9.66 5.97
CA PRO A 129 -1.49 -9.63 5.15
C PRO A 129 -1.70 -10.50 3.92
N MET A 130 -1.47 -9.94 2.74
CA MET A 130 -1.60 -10.64 1.46
C MET A 130 -0.45 -10.27 0.55
N ALA A 131 0.34 -11.26 0.15
CA ALA A 131 1.29 -11.08 -0.93
C ALA A 131 0.57 -11.22 -2.29
N ASP A 132 0.96 -10.42 -3.29
CA ASP A 132 0.56 -10.71 -4.66
C ASP A 132 1.35 -11.92 -5.15
N ASN A 133 0.65 -12.99 -5.44
CA ASN A 133 1.27 -14.23 -5.88
C ASN A 133 1.29 -14.34 -7.41
N VAL A 134 2.36 -13.84 -8.00
CA VAL A 134 2.54 -13.81 -9.46
C VAL A 134 2.64 -15.20 -10.10
N LEU A 135 2.96 -16.23 -9.31
CA LEU A 135 3.29 -17.55 -9.83
C LEU A 135 2.09 -18.53 -9.85
N LEU A 136 1.08 -18.32 -9.04
CA LEU A 136 -0.08 -19.22 -8.92
C LEU A 136 -1.34 -18.61 -9.53
N LYS A 137 -1.38 -18.53 -10.86
CA LYS A 137 -2.46 -17.88 -11.62
C LYS A 137 -3.89 -18.36 -11.30
N LYS A 138 -4.08 -19.55 -10.74
CA LYS A 138 -5.41 -20.08 -10.43
C LYS A 138 -5.85 -19.85 -8.98
N ASN A 139 -4.91 -19.61 -8.07
CA ASN A 139 -5.17 -19.46 -6.64
C ASN A 139 -4.45 -18.20 -6.11
N SER A 140 -4.47 -17.11 -6.84
CA SER A 140 -3.84 -15.88 -6.39
C SER A 140 -4.76 -15.10 -5.46
N ASN A 141 -4.16 -14.40 -4.50
CA ASN A 141 -4.89 -13.51 -3.61
C ASN A 141 -5.70 -12.45 -4.40
N GLU A 142 -5.18 -11.97 -5.52
CA GLU A 142 -5.87 -11.00 -6.37
C GLU A 142 -7.19 -11.53 -6.91
N LEU A 143 -7.21 -12.77 -7.42
CA LEU A 143 -8.42 -13.38 -7.96
C LEU A 143 -9.42 -13.72 -6.86
N ALA A 144 -8.95 -14.20 -5.70
CA ALA A 144 -9.80 -14.46 -4.56
C ALA A 144 -10.47 -13.17 -4.05
N MET A 145 -9.73 -12.07 -3.97
CA MET A 145 -10.29 -10.78 -3.56
C MET A 145 -11.30 -10.23 -4.58
N LEU A 146 -11.06 -10.41 -5.88
CA LEU A 146 -12.02 -10.04 -6.92
C LEU A 146 -13.30 -10.90 -6.88
N ASP A 147 -13.20 -12.16 -6.42
CA ASP A 147 -14.37 -13.01 -6.24
C ASP A 147 -15.16 -12.66 -4.97
N ILE A 148 -14.48 -12.25 -3.90
CA ILE A 148 -15.13 -11.77 -2.66
C ILE A 148 -15.81 -10.42 -2.90
N PHE A 149 -15.13 -9.47 -3.54
CA PHE A 149 -15.62 -8.12 -3.79
C PHE A 149 -16.13 -7.95 -5.22
N LYS A 150 -17.21 -8.66 -5.60
CA LYS A 150 -17.73 -8.71 -6.99
C LYS A 150 -18.20 -7.36 -7.52
N ASP A 151 -18.58 -6.45 -6.63
CA ASP A 151 -19.17 -5.15 -6.98
C ASP A 151 -18.12 -4.04 -7.22
N VAL A 152 -16.82 -4.35 -7.04
CA VAL A 152 -15.75 -3.38 -7.32
C VAL A 152 -15.17 -3.60 -8.73
N ASP A 153 -14.56 -2.57 -9.29
CA ASP A 153 -13.85 -2.62 -10.58
C ASP A 153 -12.40 -3.09 -10.46
N GLY A 154 -11.89 -3.15 -9.24
CA GLY A 154 -10.54 -3.65 -8.98
C GLY A 154 -10.22 -3.76 -7.50
N VAL A 155 -9.09 -4.43 -7.23
CA VAL A 155 -8.55 -4.60 -5.87
C VAL A 155 -7.15 -4.04 -5.76
N MET A 156 -6.85 -3.40 -4.64
CA MET A 156 -5.59 -2.72 -4.39
C MET A 156 -4.85 -3.32 -3.21
N PHE A 157 -3.56 -3.52 -3.39
CA PHE A 157 -2.62 -4.04 -2.38
C PHE A 157 -1.65 -2.93 -2.00
N VAL A 158 -1.54 -2.63 -0.71
CA VAL A 158 -0.67 -1.58 -0.17
C VAL A 158 0.23 -2.17 0.88
N ASN A 159 1.54 -1.95 0.76
CA ASN A 159 2.48 -2.37 1.78
C ASN A 159 3.71 -1.47 1.90
N LEU A 160 4.29 -1.49 3.11
CA LEU A 160 5.59 -0.95 3.45
C LEU A 160 6.61 -2.07 3.59
N GLU A 161 7.83 -1.82 3.12
CA GLU A 161 9.00 -2.69 3.30
C GLU A 161 10.18 -1.83 3.72
N TYR A 162 11.18 -2.43 4.35
CA TYR A 162 12.35 -1.70 4.83
C TYR A 162 13.65 -2.44 4.52
N ALA A 163 14.71 -1.65 4.31
CA ALA A 163 16.05 -2.16 4.17
C ALA A 163 17.05 -1.29 4.92
N PHE A 164 18.11 -1.91 5.43
CA PHE A 164 19.30 -1.17 5.80
C PHE A 164 20.10 -0.79 4.55
N VAL A 165 20.58 0.46 4.52
CA VAL A 165 21.39 0.97 3.44
C VAL A 165 22.67 1.62 3.97
N LYS A 166 23.78 1.43 3.26
CA LYS A 166 25.02 2.15 3.57
C LYS A 166 24.84 3.63 3.29
N LYS A 167 25.36 4.47 4.16
CA LYS A 167 25.35 5.92 3.97
C LYS A 167 26.69 6.40 3.43
N THR A 168 26.69 7.62 2.89
CA THR A 168 27.89 8.27 2.35
C THR A 168 28.98 8.47 3.42
N VAL A 169 28.56 8.69 4.67
CA VAL A 169 29.50 8.76 5.80
C VAL A 169 30.00 7.34 6.10
N PRO A 170 31.31 7.10 6.10
CA PRO A 170 31.87 5.79 6.40
C PRO A 170 31.38 5.23 7.73
N PHE A 171 31.21 3.91 7.81
CA PHE A 171 30.79 3.20 9.02
C PHE A 171 29.44 3.67 9.55
N THR A 172 28.52 4.09 8.67
CA THR A 172 27.15 4.42 9.04
C THR A 172 26.13 3.72 8.13
N ALA A 173 24.99 3.36 8.72
CA ALA A 173 23.82 2.82 8.03
C ALA A 173 22.61 3.70 8.24
N GLY A 174 21.72 3.70 7.29
CA GLY A 174 20.39 4.29 7.38
C GLY A 174 19.31 3.25 7.08
N ILE A 175 18.07 3.68 7.16
CA ILE A 175 16.91 2.91 6.73
C ILE A 175 16.43 3.44 5.39
N GLN A 176 16.13 2.54 4.46
CA GLN A 176 15.37 2.82 3.26
C GLN A 176 13.96 2.24 3.44
N ALA A 177 12.94 3.07 3.28
CA ALA A 177 11.55 2.65 3.24
C ALA A 177 11.10 2.49 1.79
N TYR A 178 10.29 1.47 1.54
CA TYR A 178 9.62 1.23 0.25
C TYR A 178 8.12 1.22 0.46
N VAL A 179 7.40 2.00 -0.33
CA VAL A 179 5.95 1.89 -0.48
C VAL A 179 5.65 1.17 -1.78
N SER A 180 4.85 0.13 -1.70
CA SER A 180 4.30 -0.55 -2.87
C SER A 180 2.78 -0.40 -2.90
N VAL A 181 2.25 0.08 -4.04
CA VAL A 181 0.80 0.14 -4.32
C VAL A 181 0.56 -0.58 -5.64
N ARG A 182 -0.29 -1.60 -5.63
CA ARG A 182 -0.59 -2.43 -6.79
C ARG A 182 -2.09 -2.50 -6.97
N LEU A 183 -2.57 -2.25 -8.18
CA LEU A 183 -3.97 -2.29 -8.54
C LEU A 183 -4.19 -3.34 -9.63
N TYR A 184 -5.18 -4.18 -9.44
CA TYR A 184 -5.64 -5.20 -10.37
C TYR A 184 -7.09 -4.92 -10.75
N ASN A 185 -7.45 -5.08 -12.03
CA ASN A 185 -8.83 -4.91 -12.50
C ASN A 185 -9.65 -6.20 -12.37
N LYS A 186 -10.92 -6.16 -12.76
CA LYS A 186 -11.86 -7.30 -12.69
C LYS A 186 -11.36 -8.57 -13.37
N GLU A 187 -10.51 -8.45 -14.39
CA GLU A 187 -9.91 -9.60 -15.07
C GLU A 187 -8.63 -10.11 -14.39
N GLY A 188 -8.28 -9.58 -13.22
CA GLY A 188 -7.05 -9.92 -12.51
C GLY A 188 -5.78 -9.39 -13.21
N LYS A 189 -5.92 -8.47 -14.16
CA LYS A 189 -4.79 -7.85 -14.83
C LYS A 189 -4.27 -6.67 -14.02
N LYS A 190 -2.95 -6.58 -13.89
CA LYS A 190 -2.31 -5.46 -13.20
C LYS A 190 -2.49 -4.16 -13.97
N VAL A 191 -3.22 -3.22 -13.38
CA VAL A 191 -3.46 -1.88 -13.91
C VAL A 191 -2.23 -1.00 -13.73
N PHE A 192 -1.69 -0.99 -12.51
CA PHE A 192 -0.40 -0.37 -12.20
C PHE A 192 0.32 -1.06 -11.03
N LYS A 193 1.61 -0.83 -10.96
CA LYS A 193 2.47 -1.05 -9.80
C LYS A 193 3.27 0.23 -9.56
N ILE A 194 3.06 0.83 -8.40
CA ILE A 194 3.89 1.90 -7.91
C ILE A 194 4.81 1.29 -6.85
N ARG A 195 6.12 1.44 -7.00
CA ARG A 195 7.08 1.17 -5.94
C ARG A 195 7.98 2.40 -5.82
N LYS A 196 7.97 3.00 -4.65
CA LYS A 196 8.79 4.16 -4.30
C LYS A 196 9.66 3.82 -3.13
N ALA A 197 10.84 4.40 -3.10
CA ALA A 197 11.79 4.24 -2.02
C ALA A 197 12.38 5.58 -1.64
N ALA A 198 12.61 5.78 -0.35
CA ALA A 198 13.37 6.92 0.17
C ALA A 198 14.22 6.48 1.36
N ASN A 199 15.36 7.16 1.50
CA ASN A 199 16.29 6.87 2.58
C ASN A 199 16.07 7.84 3.74
N SER A 200 16.26 7.34 4.98
CA SER A 200 16.33 8.22 6.15
C SER A 200 17.42 9.28 5.96
N LYS A 201 17.17 10.51 6.39
CA LYS A 201 18.20 11.59 6.38
C LYS A 201 19.29 11.33 7.42
N LYS A 202 18.90 10.76 8.57
CA LYS A 202 19.81 10.40 9.64
C LYS A 202 20.38 9.00 9.43
N SER A 203 21.39 8.64 10.21
CA SER A 203 22.04 7.34 10.20
C SER A 203 22.46 6.92 11.61
N VAL A 204 22.72 5.63 11.77
CA VAL A 204 23.36 5.05 12.95
C VAL A 204 24.75 4.57 12.60
N GLY A 205 25.62 4.47 13.63
CA GLY A 205 26.96 3.93 13.46
C GLY A 205 26.94 2.42 13.20
N ILE A 206 27.97 1.94 12.52
CA ILE A 206 28.27 0.52 12.32
C ILE A 206 29.46 0.15 13.20
N VAL A 207 29.29 -0.82 14.06
CA VAL A 207 30.36 -1.35 14.95
C VAL A 207 30.59 -2.81 14.60
N ALA A 208 31.81 -3.19 14.24
CA ALA A 208 32.14 -4.56 13.82
C ALA A 208 31.26 -5.12 12.70
N GLY A 209 30.85 -4.26 11.76
CA GLY A 209 30.00 -4.64 10.63
C GLY A 209 28.49 -4.67 10.93
N ILE A 210 28.08 -4.39 12.17
CA ILE A 210 26.70 -4.41 12.61
C ILE A 210 26.25 -2.98 12.95
N PRO A 211 25.14 -2.47 12.37
CA PRO A 211 24.54 -1.20 12.80
C PRO A 211 24.15 -1.25 14.29
N ILE A 212 24.15 -0.10 14.94
CA ILE A 212 23.58 0.01 16.29
C ILE A 212 22.09 -0.30 16.21
N MET A 213 21.68 -1.41 16.85
CA MET A 213 20.33 -2.01 16.74
C MET A 213 19.37 -1.60 17.85
N SER A 214 19.70 -0.59 18.67
CA SER A 214 18.76 -0.18 19.72
C SER A 214 17.52 0.50 19.13
N PRO A 215 16.30 0.12 19.57
CA PRO A 215 15.04 0.67 19.03
C PRO A 215 14.95 2.19 19.09
N ASP A 216 15.42 2.82 20.18
CA ASP A 216 15.44 4.27 20.36
C ASP A 216 16.27 5.02 19.29
N LYS A 217 17.27 4.36 18.69
CA LYS A 217 18.09 4.89 17.59
C LYS A 217 17.51 4.58 16.23
N LEU A 218 16.87 3.42 16.09
CA LEU A 218 16.39 2.96 14.78
C LEU A 218 14.99 3.48 14.46
N LEU A 219 14.03 3.46 15.38
CA LEU A 219 12.65 3.90 15.10
C LEU A 219 12.58 5.28 14.46
N PRO A 220 13.34 6.32 14.89
CA PRO A 220 13.34 7.60 14.21
C PRO A 220 13.86 7.55 12.76
N LEU A 221 14.64 6.52 12.38
CA LEU A 221 15.07 6.34 11.00
C LEU A 221 13.96 5.72 10.15
N PHE A 222 13.19 4.79 10.70
CA PHE A 222 12.01 4.22 10.04
C PHE A 222 10.94 5.28 9.81
N GLU A 223 10.62 6.07 10.83
CA GLU A 223 9.69 7.20 10.73
C GLU A 223 10.12 8.19 9.66
N ASN A 224 11.38 8.61 9.69
CA ASN A 224 11.90 9.57 8.74
C ASN A 224 11.92 9.01 7.29
N ALA A 225 12.39 7.77 7.08
CA ALA A 225 12.39 7.15 5.77
C ALA A 225 10.97 6.99 5.21
N THR A 226 10.01 6.63 6.07
CA THR A 226 8.60 6.52 5.69
C THR A 226 8.02 7.89 5.33
N ALA A 227 8.29 8.94 6.11
CA ALA A 227 7.84 10.29 5.79
C ALA A 227 8.38 10.78 4.43
N GLU A 228 9.67 10.53 4.14
CA GLU A 228 10.29 10.89 2.86
C GLU A 228 9.67 10.14 1.69
N VAL A 229 9.40 8.84 1.83
CA VAL A 229 8.79 8.06 0.73
C VAL A 229 7.34 8.45 0.50
N ILE A 230 6.61 8.80 1.55
CA ILE A 230 5.24 9.32 1.49
C ILE A 230 5.21 10.64 0.70
N GLU A 231 6.09 11.59 1.04
CA GLU A 231 6.20 12.87 0.33
C GLU A 231 6.52 12.68 -1.16
N ASP A 232 7.48 11.79 -1.46
CA ASP A 232 7.86 11.48 -2.85
C ASP A 232 6.76 10.76 -3.64
N LEU A 233 5.97 9.93 -2.98
CA LEU A 233 4.81 9.28 -3.58
C LEU A 233 3.74 10.31 -3.91
N ASN A 234 3.43 11.22 -2.99
CA ASN A 234 2.44 12.27 -3.17
C ASN A 234 2.68 13.11 -4.44
N LYS A 235 3.94 13.51 -4.66
CA LYS A 235 4.34 14.28 -5.86
C LYS A 235 4.06 13.57 -7.20
N LYS A 236 4.00 12.24 -7.21
CA LYS A 236 3.93 11.42 -8.45
C LYS A 236 2.61 10.68 -8.63
N LEU A 237 1.86 10.50 -7.54
CA LEU A 237 0.67 9.66 -7.50
C LEU A 237 -0.37 10.09 -8.54
N LYS A 238 -0.73 11.36 -8.56
CA LYS A 238 -1.73 11.92 -9.47
C LYS A 238 -1.43 11.62 -10.94
N LYS A 239 -0.16 11.74 -11.35
CA LYS A 239 0.25 11.47 -12.74
C LYS A 239 0.14 9.99 -13.11
N ILE A 240 0.47 9.09 -12.16
CA ILE A 240 0.42 7.65 -12.38
C ILE A 240 -1.03 7.19 -12.36
N ALA A 241 -1.81 7.65 -11.39
CA ALA A 241 -3.21 7.30 -11.23
C ALA A 241 -4.05 7.73 -12.47
N ALA A 242 -3.86 8.94 -12.98
CA ALA A 242 -4.58 9.44 -14.14
C ALA A 242 -4.35 8.58 -15.40
N LYS A 243 -3.16 7.99 -15.59
CA LYS A 243 -2.88 7.09 -16.71
C LYS A 243 -3.56 5.73 -16.57
N SER A 244 -3.95 5.37 -15.35
CA SER A 244 -4.43 4.04 -14.99
C SER A 244 -5.94 3.90 -15.10
N ALA A 245 -6.68 5.01 -14.99
CA ALA A 245 -8.15 5.02 -15.05
C ALA A 245 -8.73 4.33 -16.30
N LYS A 246 -8.00 4.38 -17.42
CA LYS A 246 -8.41 3.77 -18.68
C LYS A 246 -8.27 2.25 -18.72
N LYS A 247 -7.67 1.64 -17.69
CA LYS A 247 -7.37 0.20 -17.62
C LYS A 247 -8.17 -0.53 -16.55
N LEU A 248 -8.96 0.20 -15.76
CA LEU A 248 -9.93 -0.35 -14.79
C LEU A 248 -11.19 -0.85 -15.45
#